data_887f2fb32c90e7fc0d3bc50bb4304193
#
_entry.id   887f2fb32c90e7fc0d3bc50bb4304193
#
_cell.length_a   1.000
_cell.length_b   1.000
_cell.length_c   1.000
_cell.angle_alpha   90.00
_cell.angle_beta   90.00
_cell.angle_gamma   90.00
#
_symmetry.space_group_name_H-M   'P 1'
#
loop_
_entity.id
_entity.type
_entity.pdbx_description
1 polymer ?
#
loop_
_entity_poly.entity_id
_entity_poly.type
_entity_poly.pdbx_seq_one_letter_code
_entity_poly.pdbx_strand_id
1 'polypeptide(L)' 'MEAEKWGRRIRSFRKLKGYTQVDFAKHIGYSVSILGEVERGARLPDQTFLTRVSTVLDISIEELTPEE' A
#
# COMPACT_ATOMS: atom_id res chain seq x y z
N MET A 1 -9.94 -5.94 -11.01
CA MET A 1 -8.64 -6.62 -11.14
C MET A 1 -7.96 -6.68 -9.79
N GLU A 2 -7.11 -7.67 -9.62
CA GLU A 2 -6.47 -7.89 -8.33
C GLU A 2 -5.62 -6.69 -7.88
N ALA A 3 -4.85 -6.12 -8.81
CA ALA A 3 -4.00 -4.97 -8.49
C ALA A 3 -4.83 -3.78 -8.00
N GLU A 4 -6.00 -3.58 -8.58
CA GLU A 4 -6.87 -2.50 -8.14
C GLU A 4 -7.37 -2.71 -6.71
N LYS A 5 -7.70 -3.96 -6.37
CA LYS A 5 -8.18 -4.27 -5.03
C LYS A 5 -7.09 -4.03 -3.99
N TRP A 6 -5.86 -4.48 -4.28
CA TRP A 6 -4.72 -4.22 -3.41
C TRP A 6 -4.50 -2.73 -3.23
N GLY A 7 -4.53 -1.99 -4.34
CA GLY A 7 -4.28 -0.56 -4.30
C GLY A 7 -5.29 0.19 -3.45
N ARG A 8 -6.56 -0.16 -3.59
CA ARG A 8 -7.60 0.49 -2.80
C ARG A 8 -7.45 0.22 -1.31
N ARG A 9 -7.11 -1.01 -0.94
CA ARG A 9 -6.93 -1.33 0.47
C ARG A 9 -5.73 -0.60 1.05
N ILE A 10 -4.62 -0.61 0.33
CA ILE A 10 -3.42 0.10 0.80
C ILE A 10 -3.72 1.59 0.97
N ARG A 11 -4.37 2.19 -0.01
CA ARG A 11 -4.74 3.60 0.07
C ARG A 11 -5.65 3.90 1.25
N SER A 12 -6.65 3.04 1.47
CA SER A 12 -7.59 3.23 2.57
C SER A 12 -6.90 3.17 3.93
N PHE A 13 -6.04 2.18 4.14
CA PHE A 13 -5.31 2.07 5.39
C PHE A 13 -4.32 3.22 5.56
N ARG A 14 -3.66 3.63 4.47
CA ARG A 14 -2.76 4.76 4.53
C ARG A 14 -3.49 6.01 5.02
N LYS A 15 -4.64 6.30 4.46
CA LYS A 15 -5.44 7.46 4.87
C LYS A 15 -5.94 7.32 6.29
N LEU A 16 -6.38 6.14 6.65
CA LEU A 16 -6.87 5.88 8.00
C LEU A 16 -5.80 6.17 9.05
N LYS A 17 -4.55 5.85 8.73
CA LYS A 17 -3.44 6.09 9.65
C LYS A 17 -2.88 7.52 9.54
N GLY A 18 -3.42 8.34 8.66
CA GLY A 18 -3.06 9.75 8.59
C GLY A 18 -1.85 10.08 7.73
N TYR A 19 -1.43 9.18 6.86
CA TYR A 19 -0.27 9.43 5.99
C TYR A 19 -0.69 10.05 4.67
N THR A 20 0.06 11.08 4.22
CA THR A 20 0.00 11.50 2.82
C THR A 20 0.78 10.49 1.97
N GLN A 21 0.56 10.53 0.64
CA GLN A 21 1.35 9.67 -0.24
C GLN A 21 2.84 9.92 -0.10
N VAL A 22 3.24 11.19 -0.06
CA VAL A 22 4.66 11.54 0.02
C VAL A 22 5.29 11.01 1.31
N ASP A 23 4.63 11.25 2.43
CA ASP A 23 5.14 10.78 3.72
C ASP A 23 5.21 9.26 3.78
N PHE A 24 4.15 8.62 3.30
CA PHE A 24 4.10 7.16 3.35
C PHE A 24 5.18 6.53 2.47
N ALA A 25 5.37 7.07 1.27
CA ALA A 25 6.41 6.58 0.37
C ALA A 25 7.78 6.63 1.04
N LYS A 26 8.06 7.74 1.72
CA LYS A 26 9.33 7.86 2.45
C LYS A 26 9.48 6.78 3.52
N HIS A 27 8.42 6.52 4.27
CA HIS A 27 8.48 5.55 5.36
C HIS A 27 8.67 4.13 4.87
N ILE A 28 8.05 3.78 3.73
CA ILE A 28 8.20 2.42 3.19
C ILE A 28 9.43 2.29 2.29
N GLY A 29 10.13 3.41 2.00
CA GLY A 29 11.36 3.35 1.22
C GLY A 29 11.16 3.19 -0.27
N TYR A 30 10.04 3.69 -0.81
CA TYR A 30 9.74 3.66 -2.23
C TYR A 30 9.47 5.07 -2.73
N SER A 31 9.58 5.26 -4.05
CA SER A 31 9.24 6.56 -4.63
C SER A 31 7.72 6.77 -4.56
N VAL A 32 7.31 8.04 -4.53
CA VAL A 32 5.89 8.36 -4.56
C VAL A 32 5.25 7.90 -5.87
N SER A 33 6.03 7.85 -6.95
CA SER A 33 5.53 7.35 -8.25
C SER A 33 5.15 5.89 -8.16
N ILE A 34 6.00 5.07 -7.54
CA ILE A 34 5.71 3.64 -7.39
C ILE A 34 4.50 3.44 -6.48
N LEU A 35 4.46 4.15 -5.36
CA LEU A 35 3.30 4.06 -4.46
C LEU A 35 2.02 4.45 -5.18
N GLY A 36 2.06 5.54 -5.96
CA GLY A 36 0.91 5.98 -6.73
C GLY A 36 0.45 4.94 -7.73
N GLU A 37 1.40 4.27 -8.40
CA GLU A 37 1.06 3.20 -9.35
C GLU A 37 0.34 2.05 -8.64
N VAL A 38 0.83 1.66 -7.47
CA VAL A 38 0.19 0.59 -6.71
C VAL A 38 -1.21 1.01 -6.28
N GLU A 39 -1.36 2.22 -5.77
CA GLU A 39 -2.67 2.68 -5.28
C GLU A 39 -3.70 2.82 -6.39
N ARG A 40 -3.24 3.12 -7.62
CA ARG A 40 -4.15 3.22 -8.76
C ARG A 40 -4.44 1.88 -9.43
N GLY A 41 -3.76 0.84 -8.98
CA GLY A 41 -3.93 -0.48 -9.60
C GLY A 41 -3.13 -0.68 -10.87
N ALA A 42 -2.17 0.20 -11.15
CA ALA A 42 -1.32 0.09 -12.33
C ALA A 42 -0.13 -0.85 -12.10
N ARG A 43 0.12 -1.22 -10.87
CA ARG A 43 1.24 -2.09 -10.50
C ARG A 43 0.81 -3.01 -9.37
N LEU A 44 1.03 -4.30 -9.53
CA LEU A 44 0.74 -5.27 -8.47
C LEU A 44 1.88 -5.19 -7.43
N PRO A 45 1.56 -5.01 -6.15
CA PRO A 45 2.62 -4.98 -5.14
C PRO A 45 3.26 -6.34 -4.96
N ASP A 46 4.59 -6.35 -4.79
CA ASP A 46 5.30 -7.59 -4.51
C ASP A 46 5.40 -7.80 -2.99
N GLN A 47 5.98 -8.94 -2.62
CA GLN A 47 6.05 -9.31 -1.20
C GLN A 47 6.84 -8.29 -0.39
N THR A 48 7.96 -7.79 -0.93
CA THR A 48 8.77 -6.82 -0.21
C THR A 48 7.99 -5.54 0.05
N PHE A 49 7.26 -5.06 -0.96
CA PHE A 49 6.43 -3.87 -0.81
C PHE A 49 5.38 -4.09 0.29
N LEU A 50 4.69 -5.23 0.24
CA LEU A 50 3.63 -5.53 1.20
C LEU A 50 4.17 -5.64 2.62
N THR A 51 5.35 -6.24 2.79
CA THR A 51 5.96 -6.36 4.11
C THR A 51 6.26 -4.98 4.69
N ARG A 52 6.77 -4.07 3.88
CA ARG A 52 7.08 -2.72 4.35
C ARG A 52 5.81 -1.94 4.68
N VAL A 53 4.78 -2.06 3.84
CA VAL A 53 3.50 -1.41 4.11
C VAL A 53 2.91 -1.92 5.41
N SER A 54 2.92 -3.23 5.61
CA SER A 54 2.41 -3.86 6.82
C SER A 54 3.13 -3.32 8.06
N THR A 55 4.45 -3.23 7.98
CA THR A 55 5.26 -2.75 9.10
C THR A 55 4.94 -1.30 9.45
N VAL A 56 4.91 -0.44 8.44
CA VAL A 56 4.71 1.00 8.66
C VAL A 56 3.28 1.28 9.15
N LEU A 57 2.30 0.59 8.59
CA LEU A 57 0.91 0.78 9.00
C LEU A 57 0.56 0.04 10.29
N ASP A 58 1.44 -0.84 10.73
CA ASP A 58 1.22 -1.66 11.93
C ASP A 58 -0.06 -2.49 11.82
N ILE A 59 -0.22 -3.13 10.67
CA ILE A 59 -1.32 -4.06 10.42
C ILE A 59 -0.75 -5.31 9.76
N SER A 60 -1.44 -6.42 9.88
CA SER A 60 -0.97 -7.68 9.31
C SER A 60 -1.14 -7.66 7.79
N ILE A 61 -0.34 -8.48 7.11
CA ILE A 61 -0.50 -8.65 5.66
C ILE A 61 -1.88 -9.25 5.37
N GLU A 62 -2.40 -10.07 6.26
CA GLU A 62 -3.74 -10.63 6.10
C GLU A 62 -4.80 -9.55 6.04
N GLU A 63 -4.67 -8.52 6.88
CA GLU A 63 -5.61 -7.41 6.85
C GLU A 63 -5.50 -6.60 5.56
N LEU A 64 -4.30 -6.53 5.00
CA LEU A 64 -4.08 -5.86 3.72
C LEU A 64 -4.64 -6.64 2.54
N THR A 65 -4.72 -7.97 2.68
CA THR A 65 -5.09 -8.83 1.57
C THR A 65 -6.57 -8.62 1.20
N PRO A 66 -6.86 -8.31 -0.07
CA PRO A 66 -8.24 -8.11 -0.48
C PRO A 66 -9.06 -9.38 -0.33
N GLU A 67 -10.30 -9.22 0.07
CA GLU A 67 -11.25 -10.32 0.08
C GLU A 67 -11.93 -10.41 -1.28
N GLU A 68 -12.27 -11.61 -1.66
CA GLU A 68 -12.95 -11.82 -2.93
C GLU A 68 -14.42 -11.54 -2.85
#